data_a5005932f0144c008d5aa3849df0979f
#
_entry.id   a5005932f0144c008d5aa3849df0979f
#
_cell.length_a   1.000
_cell.length_b   1.000
_cell.length_c   1.000
_cell.angle_alpha   90.00
_cell.angle_beta   90.00
_cell.angle_gamma   90.00
#
_symmetry.space_group_name_H-M   'P 1'
#
loop_
_entity.id
_entity.type
_entity.pdbx_description
1 polymer ?
#
loop_
_entity_poly.entity_id
_entity_poly.type
_entity_poly.pdbx_seq_one_letter_code
_entity_poly.pdbx_strand_id
1 'polypeptide(L)'
;PYADRMKVIVIGAGISGCVCAWRLAQGGHSVTIVEKGRGVGGRMATRRMEGARIDHGAQFFTVQDPRMQSLVDIWQQEGAVLPWYDQVPGRVDLSGRIRFRGLDGITAPAKSLVQSFDVETGFFVSHIQRNHGVWTVMEKDGNQFECEHLVITMPSVQILELFERSDYQLGPDTMKRLSA
;
A
#
# COMPACT_ATOMS: atom_id res chain seq x y z
N PRO A 1 29.84 -0.89 3.83
CA PRO A 1 29.46 0.30 3.10
C PRO A 1 27.93 0.41 3.19
N TYR A 2 27.45 1.33 4.02
CA TYR A 2 26.04 1.67 4.07
C TYR A 2 25.74 2.32 2.72
N ALA A 3 24.88 1.69 1.90
CA ALA A 3 24.23 2.40 0.80
C ALA A 3 23.61 3.66 1.39
N ASP A 4 23.73 4.80 0.70
CA ASP A 4 23.24 6.09 1.21
C ASP A 4 21.79 5.92 1.66
N ARG A 5 21.54 6.23 2.94
CA ARG A 5 20.21 6.16 3.54
C ARG A 5 19.32 7.22 2.90
N MET A 6 18.47 6.83 1.99
CA MET A 6 17.55 7.72 1.28
C MET A 6 16.31 8.00 2.11
N LYS A 7 15.78 9.21 1.99
CA LYS A 7 14.47 9.58 2.51
C LYS A 7 13.42 9.35 1.42
N VAL A 8 12.47 8.46 1.70
CA VAL A 8 11.45 8.03 0.75
C VAL A 8 10.05 8.33 1.30
N ILE A 9 9.19 8.90 0.49
CA ILE A 9 7.76 8.99 0.77
C ILE A 9 7.01 8.02 -0.14
N VAL A 10 6.08 7.26 0.47
CA VAL A 10 5.16 6.38 -0.24
C VAL A 10 3.76 6.98 -0.14
N ILE A 11 3.17 7.35 -1.28
CA ILE A 11 1.79 7.83 -1.34
C ILE A 11 0.85 6.64 -1.51
N GLY A 12 -0.01 6.44 -0.51
CA GLY A 12 -0.99 5.36 -0.43
C GLY A 12 -0.57 4.23 0.50
N ALA A 13 -1.37 3.97 1.52
CA ALA A 13 -1.21 2.88 2.49
C ALA A 13 -2.05 1.64 2.13
N GLY A 14 -2.32 1.39 0.85
CA GLY A 14 -2.80 0.10 0.37
C GLY A 14 -1.72 -0.97 0.54
N ILE A 15 -2.08 -2.25 0.34
CA ILE A 15 -1.12 -3.37 0.52
C ILE A 15 0.17 -3.17 -0.30
N SER A 16 0.08 -2.64 -1.52
CA SER A 16 1.26 -2.37 -2.36
C SER A 16 2.19 -1.34 -1.74
N GLY A 17 1.63 -0.23 -1.18
CA GLY A 17 2.40 0.80 -0.49
C GLY A 17 3.03 0.28 0.80
N CYS A 18 2.28 -0.49 1.60
CA CYS A 18 2.78 -1.10 2.83
C CYS A 18 3.95 -2.08 2.56
N VAL A 19 3.82 -2.95 1.55
CA VAL A 19 4.89 -3.88 1.15
C VAL A 19 6.11 -3.13 0.63
N CYS A 20 5.91 -2.11 -0.21
CA CYS A 20 6.99 -1.28 -0.72
C CYS A 20 7.75 -0.58 0.40
N ALA A 21 7.04 0.08 1.32
CA ALA A 21 7.61 0.75 2.47
C ALA A 21 8.42 -0.21 3.36
N TRP A 22 7.85 -1.36 3.66
CA TRP A 22 8.49 -2.41 4.45
C TRP A 22 9.80 -2.88 3.79
N ARG A 23 9.81 -3.15 2.47
CA ARG A 23 11.01 -3.54 1.74
C ARG A 23 12.09 -2.46 1.73
N LEU A 24 11.69 -1.21 1.53
CA LEU A 24 12.62 -0.07 1.54
C LEU A 24 13.27 0.11 2.93
N ALA A 25 12.50 -0.03 3.99
CA ALA A 25 13.03 0.06 5.34
C ALA A 25 13.96 -1.10 5.69
N GLN A 26 13.68 -2.32 5.22
CA GLN A 26 14.61 -3.45 5.31
C GLN A 26 15.94 -3.18 4.59
N GLY A 27 15.90 -2.38 3.51
CA GLY A 27 17.07 -1.86 2.81
C GLY A 27 17.82 -0.74 3.55
N GLY A 28 17.34 -0.31 4.73
CA GLY A 28 17.98 0.73 5.55
C GLY A 28 17.52 2.16 5.22
N HIS A 29 16.52 2.34 4.35
CA HIS A 29 15.99 3.66 3.97
C HIS A 29 15.06 4.23 5.04
N SER A 30 14.94 5.56 5.10
CA SER A 30 13.95 6.25 5.94
C SER A 30 12.66 6.40 5.15
N VAL A 31 11.57 5.78 5.62
CA VAL A 31 10.31 5.73 4.88
C VAL A 31 9.18 6.33 5.69
N THR A 32 8.42 7.23 5.05
CA THR A 32 7.15 7.74 5.55
C THR A 32 6.05 7.38 4.56
N ILE A 33 4.92 6.88 5.05
CA ILE A 33 3.74 6.62 4.23
C ILE A 33 2.74 7.76 4.47
N VAL A 34 2.18 8.33 3.39
CA VAL A 34 1.08 9.30 3.47
C VAL A 34 -0.18 8.66 2.87
N GLU A 35 -1.30 8.74 3.59
CA GLU A 35 -2.56 8.07 3.25
C GLU A 35 -3.75 9.03 3.45
N LYS A 36 -4.59 9.16 2.42
CA LYS A 36 -5.79 10.01 2.49
C LYS A 36 -6.88 9.49 3.43
N GLY A 37 -6.93 8.18 3.60
CA GLY A 37 -7.89 7.51 4.49
C GLY A 37 -7.49 7.60 5.96
N ARG A 38 -8.41 7.20 6.84
CA ARG A 38 -8.20 7.17 8.30
C ARG A 38 -7.39 5.95 8.76
N GLY A 39 -6.91 5.11 7.85
CA GLY A 39 -6.16 3.91 8.19
C GLY A 39 -5.60 3.21 6.95
N VAL A 40 -4.74 2.23 7.20
CA VAL A 40 -4.08 1.43 6.17
C VAL A 40 -4.99 0.34 5.60
N GLY A 41 -4.59 -0.23 4.46
CA GLY A 41 -5.23 -1.38 3.82
C GLY A 41 -5.84 -1.05 2.45
N GLY A 42 -6.30 0.18 2.23
CA GLY A 42 -6.93 0.56 0.96
C GLY A 42 -8.10 -0.35 0.58
N ARG A 43 -8.00 -1.10 -0.53
CA ARG A 43 -9.01 -2.08 -0.98
C ARG A 43 -9.09 -3.36 -0.11
N MET A 44 -8.18 -3.52 0.83
CA MET A 44 -8.21 -4.54 1.89
C MET A 44 -8.68 -3.91 3.21
N ALA A 45 -9.72 -3.09 3.19
CA ALA A 45 -10.19 -2.37 4.36
C ALA A 45 -11.23 -3.19 5.16
N THR A 46 -11.04 -3.21 6.48
CA THR A 46 -11.98 -3.77 7.46
C THR A 46 -12.63 -2.64 8.24
N ARG A 47 -13.95 -2.60 8.27
CA ARG A 47 -14.73 -1.65 9.07
C ARG A 47 -15.15 -2.30 10.40
N ARG A 48 -15.06 -1.53 11.48
CA ARG A 48 -15.58 -1.91 12.79
C ARG A 48 -16.93 -1.23 13.01
N MET A 49 -17.96 -2.02 13.35
CA MET A 49 -19.31 -1.54 13.63
C MET A 49 -19.89 -2.35 14.80
N GLU A 50 -20.24 -1.70 15.89
CA GLU A 50 -20.99 -2.30 17.02
C GLU A 50 -20.47 -3.68 17.47
N GLY A 51 -19.15 -3.82 17.61
CA GLY A 51 -18.49 -5.06 17.99
C GLY A 51 -18.25 -6.07 16.86
N ALA A 52 -18.79 -5.82 15.66
CA ALA A 52 -18.52 -6.62 14.47
C ALA A 52 -17.34 -6.05 13.65
N ARG A 53 -16.69 -6.94 12.91
CA ARG A 53 -15.66 -6.60 11.90
C ARG A 53 -16.15 -7.04 10.54
N ILE A 54 -16.21 -6.11 9.61
CA ILE A 54 -16.76 -6.33 8.27
C ILE A 54 -15.72 -5.94 7.25
N ASP A 55 -15.27 -6.92 6.47
CA ASP A 55 -14.41 -6.69 5.33
C ASP A 55 -15.28 -6.20 4.16
N HIS A 56 -15.20 -4.91 3.83
CA HIS A 56 -16.00 -4.28 2.79
C HIS A 56 -15.28 -4.11 1.45
N GLY A 57 -14.04 -4.56 1.37
CA GLY A 57 -13.25 -4.69 0.16
C GLY A 57 -13.00 -6.17 -0.17
N ALA A 58 -11.73 -6.56 -0.30
CA ALA A 58 -11.34 -7.96 -0.41
C ALA A 58 -11.73 -8.69 0.87
N GLN A 59 -12.22 -9.91 0.76
CA GLN A 59 -12.55 -10.77 1.90
C GLN A 59 -11.47 -11.83 2.16
N PHE A 60 -10.74 -12.17 1.12
CA PHE A 60 -9.63 -13.11 1.12
C PHE A 60 -8.66 -12.77 -0.01
N PHE A 61 -7.53 -13.42 -0.02
CA PHE A 61 -6.61 -13.44 -1.14
C PHE A 61 -6.06 -14.84 -1.37
N THR A 62 -5.50 -15.07 -2.55
CA THR A 62 -4.81 -16.31 -2.93
C THR A 62 -3.39 -15.97 -3.37
N VAL A 63 -2.50 -16.95 -3.30
CA VAL A 63 -1.10 -16.79 -3.68
C VAL A 63 -0.81 -17.60 -4.93
N GLN A 64 -0.17 -16.99 -5.91
CA GLN A 64 0.30 -17.64 -7.14
C GLN A 64 1.79 -17.41 -7.37
N ASP A 65 2.33 -16.29 -6.92
CA ASP A 65 3.72 -15.92 -7.10
C ASP A 65 4.54 -16.35 -5.86
N PRO A 66 5.65 -17.08 -6.04
CA PRO A 66 6.51 -17.53 -4.93
C PRO A 66 7.03 -16.37 -4.06
N ARG A 67 7.21 -15.17 -4.63
CA ARG A 67 7.62 -13.98 -3.87
C ARG A 67 6.55 -13.55 -2.87
N MET A 68 5.29 -13.73 -3.24
CA MET A 68 4.15 -13.46 -2.36
C MET A 68 4.03 -14.53 -1.26
N GLN A 69 4.39 -15.79 -1.56
CA GLN A 69 4.36 -16.86 -0.56
C GLN A 69 5.27 -16.55 0.62
N SER A 70 6.51 -16.10 0.37
CA SER A 70 7.43 -15.70 1.44
C SER A 70 6.87 -14.62 2.36
N LEU A 71 6.09 -13.69 1.81
CA LEU A 71 5.44 -12.65 2.59
C LEU A 71 4.27 -13.21 3.43
N VAL A 72 3.51 -14.15 2.86
CA VAL A 72 2.43 -14.84 3.58
C VAL A 72 2.98 -15.67 4.73
N ASP A 73 4.11 -16.33 4.55
CA ASP A 73 4.78 -17.10 5.61
C ASP A 73 5.15 -16.21 6.81
N ILE A 74 5.65 -15.01 6.54
CA ILE A 74 5.92 -13.98 7.57
C ILE A 74 4.62 -13.60 8.28
N TRP A 75 3.57 -13.25 7.54
CA TRP A 75 2.28 -12.87 8.12
C TRP A 75 1.62 -13.98 8.95
N GLN A 76 1.81 -15.25 8.56
CA GLN A 76 1.33 -16.40 9.34
C GLN A 76 2.13 -16.56 10.64
N GLN A 77 3.45 -16.39 10.60
CA GLN A 77 4.31 -16.42 11.79
C GLN A 77 3.96 -15.30 12.77
N GLU A 78 3.62 -14.11 12.26
CA GLU A 78 3.17 -12.97 13.06
C GLU A 78 1.70 -13.07 13.50
N GLY A 79 0.98 -14.10 13.05
CA GLY A 79 -0.46 -14.26 13.34
C GLY A 79 -1.37 -13.26 12.66
N ALA A 80 -0.88 -12.53 11.65
CA ALA A 80 -1.68 -11.56 10.91
C ALA A 80 -2.61 -12.22 9.87
N VAL A 81 -2.22 -13.39 9.34
CA VAL A 81 -2.92 -14.11 8.29
C VAL A 81 -3.11 -15.57 8.67
N LEU A 82 -4.27 -16.10 8.34
CA LEU A 82 -4.62 -17.51 8.53
C LEU A 82 -5.08 -18.14 7.21
N PRO A 83 -4.76 -19.42 6.95
CA PRO A 83 -5.43 -20.17 5.91
C PRO A 83 -6.92 -20.29 6.25
N TRP A 84 -7.76 -20.21 5.24
CA TRP A 84 -9.22 -20.25 5.43
C TRP A 84 -9.82 -21.52 4.80
N TYR A 85 -9.87 -21.58 3.46
CA TYR A 85 -10.37 -22.76 2.76
C TYR A 85 -9.76 -22.86 1.35
N ASP A 86 -9.76 -24.05 0.80
CA ASP A 86 -9.23 -24.37 -0.54
C ASP A 86 -10.29 -25.01 -1.48
N GLN A 87 -11.47 -25.33 -0.95
CA GLN A 87 -12.55 -25.94 -1.70
C GLN A 87 -13.81 -25.09 -1.64
N VAL A 88 -14.49 -24.99 -2.78
CA VAL A 88 -15.78 -24.32 -2.89
C VAL A 88 -16.80 -25.36 -3.36
N PRO A 89 -17.81 -25.73 -2.53
CA PRO A 89 -18.81 -26.72 -2.92
C PRO A 89 -19.46 -26.33 -4.25
N GLY A 90 -19.54 -27.28 -5.18
CA GLY A 90 -20.12 -27.08 -6.51
C GLY A 90 -19.27 -26.28 -7.50
N ARG A 91 -18.04 -25.87 -7.13
CA ARG A 91 -17.15 -25.05 -7.96
C ARG A 91 -15.75 -25.67 -8.03
N VAL A 92 -15.59 -26.72 -8.84
CA VAL A 92 -14.32 -27.41 -9.03
C VAL A 92 -13.23 -26.51 -9.59
N ASP A 93 -13.61 -25.55 -10.45
CA ASP A 93 -12.73 -24.54 -11.04
C ASP A 93 -12.09 -23.60 -10.01
N LEU A 94 -12.68 -23.47 -8.83
CA LEU A 94 -12.18 -22.65 -7.73
C LEU A 94 -11.50 -23.47 -6.62
N SER A 95 -11.44 -24.77 -6.75
CA SER A 95 -10.84 -25.67 -5.76
C SER A 95 -9.32 -25.80 -5.92
N GLY A 96 -8.64 -26.23 -4.85
CA GLY A 96 -7.19 -26.49 -4.85
C GLY A 96 -6.30 -25.27 -4.64
N ARG A 97 -6.87 -24.07 -4.43
CA ARG A 97 -6.12 -22.88 -4.05
C ARG A 97 -6.50 -22.43 -2.65
N ILE A 98 -5.53 -22.44 -1.74
CA ILE A 98 -5.76 -21.94 -0.39
C ILE A 98 -6.11 -20.44 -0.45
N ARG A 99 -7.21 -20.09 0.19
CA ARG A 99 -7.62 -18.72 0.45
C ARG A 99 -7.13 -18.33 1.82
N PHE A 100 -6.55 -17.16 1.91
CA PHE A 100 -6.04 -16.61 3.16
C PHE A 100 -6.95 -15.47 3.61
N ARG A 101 -7.19 -15.38 4.91
CA ARG A 101 -7.91 -14.27 5.55
C ARG A 101 -7.03 -13.58 6.59
N GLY A 102 -7.30 -12.33 6.89
CA GLY A 102 -6.69 -11.66 8.03
C GLY A 102 -7.29 -12.16 9.35
N LEU A 103 -6.49 -12.28 10.42
CA LEU A 103 -6.96 -12.71 11.73
C LEU A 103 -8.04 -11.76 12.27
N ASP A 104 -7.77 -10.47 12.21
CA ASP A 104 -8.61 -9.39 12.69
C ASP A 104 -9.30 -8.61 11.56
N GLY A 105 -9.62 -9.29 10.45
CA GLY A 105 -10.08 -8.74 9.19
C GLY A 105 -8.96 -8.58 8.19
N ILE A 106 -9.33 -8.41 6.92
CA ILE A 106 -8.39 -8.40 5.79
C ILE A 106 -7.37 -7.26 5.83
N THR A 107 -7.55 -6.27 6.69
CA THR A 107 -6.56 -5.20 6.91
C THR A 107 -5.32 -5.67 7.71
N ALA A 108 -5.40 -6.80 8.42
CA ALA A 108 -4.34 -7.25 9.33
C ALA A 108 -2.95 -7.38 8.65
N PRO A 109 -2.81 -7.95 7.44
CA PRO A 109 -1.52 -8.00 6.74
C PRO A 109 -0.88 -6.63 6.51
N ALA A 110 -1.68 -5.64 6.09
CA ALA A 110 -1.15 -4.30 5.87
C ALA A 110 -0.70 -3.65 7.19
N LYS A 111 -1.46 -3.86 8.27
CA LYS A 111 -1.13 -3.34 9.60
C LYS A 111 0.16 -3.94 10.15
N SER A 112 0.38 -5.25 9.99
CA SER A 112 1.59 -5.89 10.51
C SER A 112 2.86 -5.30 9.87
N LEU A 113 2.82 -5.00 8.57
CA LEU A 113 3.96 -4.43 7.85
C LEU A 113 4.34 -3.02 8.28
N VAL A 114 3.37 -2.23 8.77
CA VAL A 114 3.59 -0.80 9.05
C VAL A 114 3.74 -0.48 10.54
N GLN A 115 3.86 -1.47 11.41
CA GLN A 115 3.97 -1.26 12.85
C GLN A 115 5.18 -0.41 13.28
N SER A 116 6.24 -0.39 12.48
CA SER A 116 7.49 0.32 12.75
C SER A 116 7.70 1.56 11.89
N PHE A 117 6.66 2.02 11.18
CA PHE A 117 6.75 3.18 10.28
C PHE A 117 5.87 4.32 10.74
N ASP A 118 6.27 5.52 10.33
CA ASP A 118 5.41 6.70 10.38
C ASP A 118 4.40 6.61 9.23
N VAL A 119 3.12 6.52 9.59
CA VAL A 119 2.00 6.56 8.65
C VAL A 119 1.15 7.77 8.96
N GLU A 120 1.23 8.77 8.10
CA GLU A 120 0.41 9.98 8.16
C GLU A 120 -0.94 9.71 7.50
N THR A 121 -1.94 9.42 8.32
CA THR A 121 -3.31 9.18 7.87
C THR A 121 -4.15 10.45 7.83
N GLY A 122 -5.15 10.50 6.95
CA GLY A 122 -5.94 11.72 6.72
C GLY A 122 -5.22 12.73 5.83
N PHE A 123 -4.04 12.42 5.34
CA PHE A 123 -3.22 13.28 4.50
C PHE A 123 -3.59 13.11 3.02
N PHE A 124 -4.41 14.00 2.49
CA PHE A 124 -4.77 14.00 1.08
C PHE A 124 -3.75 14.78 0.25
N VAL A 125 -2.91 14.07 -0.49
CA VAL A 125 -1.93 14.70 -1.39
C VAL A 125 -2.65 15.45 -2.50
N SER A 126 -2.63 16.78 -2.42
CA SER A 126 -3.24 17.66 -3.40
C SER A 126 -2.25 18.05 -4.52
N HIS A 127 -0.98 18.14 -4.19
CA HIS A 127 0.06 18.61 -5.11
C HIS A 127 1.41 17.96 -4.79
N ILE A 128 2.23 17.76 -5.82
CA ILE A 128 3.64 17.36 -5.71
C ILE A 128 4.49 18.29 -6.54
N GLN A 129 5.70 18.56 -6.08
CA GLN A 129 6.65 19.40 -6.78
C GLN A 129 8.05 18.78 -6.67
N ARG A 130 8.88 18.96 -7.67
CA ARG A 130 10.28 18.54 -7.63
C ARG A 130 11.20 19.72 -7.93
N ASN A 131 12.03 20.09 -6.95
CA ASN A 131 12.98 21.17 -7.06
C ASN A 131 14.39 20.69 -6.66
N HIS A 132 15.38 20.90 -7.52
CA HIS A 132 16.79 20.53 -7.26
C HIS A 132 16.98 19.06 -6.77
N GLY A 133 16.17 18.15 -7.33
CA GLY A 133 16.24 16.72 -6.98
C GLY A 133 15.37 16.29 -5.78
N VAL A 134 14.84 17.24 -5.03
CA VAL A 134 13.98 16.99 -3.85
C VAL A 134 12.51 17.07 -4.25
N TRP A 135 11.73 16.08 -3.81
CA TRP A 135 10.28 16.09 -3.93
C TRP A 135 9.63 16.74 -2.71
N THR A 136 8.67 17.60 -2.94
CA THR A 136 7.75 18.12 -1.92
C THR A 136 6.37 17.55 -2.18
N VAL A 137 5.77 16.94 -1.16
CA VAL A 137 4.43 16.36 -1.18
C VAL A 137 3.54 17.21 -0.29
N MET A 138 2.50 17.80 -0.85
CA MET A 138 1.70 18.83 -0.18
C MET A 138 0.24 18.42 -0.02
N GLU A 139 -0.32 18.72 1.14
CA GLU A 139 -1.74 18.68 1.43
C GLU A 139 -2.41 20.02 1.10
N LYS A 140 -3.73 20.01 0.91
CA LYS A 140 -4.48 21.22 0.60
C LYS A 140 -4.39 22.29 1.70
N ASP A 141 -4.27 21.87 2.96
CA ASP A 141 -4.24 22.76 4.13
C ASP A 141 -2.82 23.28 4.45
N GLY A 142 -1.86 23.01 3.60
CA GLY A 142 -0.51 23.54 3.68
C GLY A 142 0.52 22.66 4.40
N ASN A 143 0.11 21.52 4.98
CA ASN A 143 1.05 20.55 5.50
C ASN A 143 1.86 19.94 4.34
N GLN A 144 3.15 19.74 4.57
CA GLN A 144 4.03 19.20 3.53
C GLN A 144 5.14 18.33 4.10
N PHE A 145 5.61 17.41 3.26
CA PHE A 145 6.78 16.58 3.51
C PHE A 145 7.75 16.66 2.33
N GLU A 146 9.04 16.55 2.63
CA GLU A 146 10.10 16.51 1.62
C GLU A 146 10.81 15.15 1.61
N CYS A 147 11.20 14.68 0.42
CA CYS A 147 11.94 13.44 0.24
C CYS A 147 12.81 13.47 -1.01
N GLU A 148 13.80 12.58 -1.04
CA GLU A 148 14.68 12.38 -2.21
C GLU A 148 14.00 11.50 -3.25
N HIS A 149 13.19 10.52 -2.80
CA HIS A 149 12.48 9.59 -3.66
C HIS A 149 11.00 9.52 -3.30
N LEU A 150 10.18 9.51 -4.34
CA LEU A 150 8.71 9.44 -4.22
C LEU A 150 8.21 8.16 -4.88
N VAL A 151 7.45 7.37 -4.14
CA VAL A 151 6.75 6.19 -4.65
C VAL A 151 5.24 6.45 -4.58
N ILE A 152 4.54 6.21 -5.69
CA ILE A 152 3.10 6.45 -5.78
C ILE A 152 2.40 5.12 -6.04
N THR A 153 1.52 4.71 -5.11
CA THR A 153 0.83 3.40 -5.17
C THR A 153 -0.69 3.53 -5.33
N MET A 154 -1.15 4.71 -5.67
CA MET A 154 -2.56 4.98 -5.96
C MET A 154 -3.00 4.31 -7.28
N PRO A 155 -4.32 4.14 -7.52
CA PRO A 155 -4.84 3.75 -8.83
C PRO A 155 -4.42 4.74 -9.93
N SER A 156 -4.22 4.24 -11.16
CA SER A 156 -3.69 5.04 -12.28
C SER A 156 -4.46 6.33 -12.54
N VAL A 157 -5.79 6.30 -12.47
CA VAL A 157 -6.63 7.49 -12.63
C VAL A 157 -6.27 8.57 -11.60
N GLN A 158 -6.09 8.20 -10.34
CA GLN A 158 -5.72 9.15 -9.27
C GLN A 158 -4.28 9.68 -9.44
N ILE A 159 -3.39 8.85 -9.99
CA ILE A 159 -2.02 9.27 -10.33
C ILE A 159 -2.08 10.36 -11.42
N LEU A 160 -2.82 10.13 -12.49
CA LEU A 160 -2.97 11.09 -13.59
C LEU A 160 -3.56 12.42 -13.10
N GLU A 161 -4.61 12.37 -12.30
CA GLU A 161 -5.20 13.55 -11.67
C GLU A 161 -4.22 14.33 -10.78
N LEU A 162 -3.36 13.61 -10.03
CA LEU A 162 -2.34 14.24 -9.19
C LEU A 162 -1.30 14.96 -10.04
N PHE A 163 -0.82 14.32 -11.11
CA PHE A 163 0.18 14.93 -12.00
C PHE A 163 -0.38 16.13 -12.75
N GLU A 164 -1.63 16.07 -13.20
CA GLU A 164 -2.33 17.19 -13.83
C GLU A 164 -2.43 18.38 -12.86
N ARG A 165 -2.89 18.16 -11.63
CA ARG A 165 -2.97 19.22 -10.61
C ARG A 165 -1.61 19.80 -10.22
N SER A 166 -0.55 19.01 -10.36
CA SER A 166 0.81 19.37 -9.97
C SER A 166 1.59 20.07 -11.09
N ASP A 167 0.97 20.26 -12.25
CA ASP A 167 1.63 20.78 -13.46
C ASP A 167 2.94 20.03 -13.78
N TYR A 168 2.96 18.71 -13.51
CA TYR A 168 4.10 17.85 -13.73
C TYR A 168 3.87 16.94 -14.92
N GLN A 169 4.72 17.09 -15.93
CA GLN A 169 4.60 16.30 -17.15
C GLN A 169 5.32 14.96 -17.04
N LEU A 170 4.56 13.89 -17.18
CA LEU A 170 5.10 12.54 -17.33
C LEU A 170 5.61 12.32 -18.77
N GLY A 171 6.66 11.53 -18.89
CA GLY A 171 7.12 11.09 -20.21
C GLY A 171 6.03 10.31 -20.97
N PRO A 172 6.00 10.37 -22.32
CA PRO A 172 4.93 9.78 -23.14
C PRO A 172 4.69 8.30 -22.88
N ASP A 173 5.73 7.51 -22.69
CA ASP A 173 5.62 6.07 -22.44
C ASP A 173 4.96 5.79 -21.07
N THR A 174 5.28 6.59 -20.05
CA THR A 174 4.65 6.45 -18.72
C THR A 174 3.19 6.85 -18.78
N MET A 175 2.86 7.95 -19.47
CA MET A 175 1.48 8.36 -19.71
C MET A 175 0.66 7.26 -20.40
N LYS A 176 1.19 6.69 -21.47
CA LYS A 176 0.53 5.58 -22.20
C LYS A 176 0.25 4.38 -21.29
N ARG A 177 1.20 4.01 -20.44
CA ARG A 177 1.05 2.87 -19.50
C ARG A 177 0.07 3.13 -18.38
N LEU A 178 -0.07 4.36 -17.91
CA LEU A 178 -1.03 4.74 -16.87
C LEU A 178 -2.45 4.91 -17.42
N SER A 179 -2.60 5.21 -18.71
CA SER A 179 -3.90 5.41 -19.38
C SER A 179 -4.48 4.12 -19.99
N ALA A 180 -3.74 3.01 -19.98
CA ALA A 180 -4.17 1.70 -20.47
C ALA A 180 -4.93 0.93 -19.39
#